data_09af614417bfba0e00879ed8c915c2a6
#
_entry.id   09af614417bfba0e00879ed8c915c2a6
#
_cell.length_a   1.000
_cell.length_b   1.000
_cell.length_c   1.000
_cell.angle_alpha   90.00
_cell.angle_beta   90.00
_cell.angle_gamma   90.00
#
_symmetry.space_group_name_H-M   'P 1'
#
loop_
_entity.id
_entity.type
_entity.pdbx_description
1 polymer ?
#
loop_
_entity_poly.entity_id
_entity_poly.type
_entity_poly.pdbx_seq_one_letter_code
_entity_poly.pdbx_strand_id
1 'polypeptide(L)'
;MKILSIRLKNLASLAGEHYIDFEAEPLASAGLVAIVGKTGAGKSTILDAMCLALFNQIPRLKGSDGKLTDIDGSELLTNSPLTVLRRGTAHGFAEVCFVAQDQKQYLARWEIKRARENVNGKLQNVLRSVTCLSDGVVLADKVKAVETQLQQI
;
A
#
# COMPACT_ATOMS: atom_id res chain seq x y z
N MET A 1 -5.30 -7.93 -15.57
CA MET A 1 -4.31 -7.08 -14.85
C MET A 1 -3.01 -7.87 -14.68
N LYS A 2 -1.87 -7.24 -14.98
CA LYS A 2 -0.52 -7.78 -14.75
C LYS A 2 0.23 -6.80 -13.84
N ILE A 3 0.70 -7.25 -12.68
CA ILE A 3 1.53 -6.43 -11.78
C ILE A 3 2.93 -6.31 -12.37
N LEU A 4 3.45 -5.09 -12.44
CA LEU A 4 4.78 -4.78 -12.95
C LEU A 4 5.77 -4.52 -11.82
N SER A 5 5.34 -3.80 -10.78
CA SER A 5 6.17 -3.57 -9.60
C SER A 5 5.35 -3.28 -8.36
N ILE A 6 5.97 -3.49 -7.21
CA ILE A 6 5.46 -3.12 -5.88
C ILE A 6 6.53 -2.29 -5.21
N ARG A 7 6.13 -1.15 -4.63
CA ARG A 7 6.99 -0.31 -3.81
C ARG A 7 6.28 0.03 -2.52
N LEU A 8 6.97 -0.07 -1.41
CA LEU A 8 6.40 0.22 -0.11
C LEU A 8 7.42 0.87 0.83
N LYS A 9 6.94 1.58 1.81
CA LYS A 9 7.78 2.23 2.83
C LYS A 9 7.14 2.17 4.20
N ASN A 10 7.91 1.73 5.20
CA ASN A 10 7.54 1.76 6.61
C ASN A 10 6.18 1.14 6.92
N LEU A 11 5.93 -0.05 6.42
CA LEU A 11 4.72 -0.81 6.70
C LEU A 11 5.03 -2.02 7.59
N ALA A 12 4.31 -2.16 8.68
CA ALA A 12 4.42 -3.26 9.65
C ALA A 12 5.87 -3.58 10.02
N SER A 13 6.37 -4.78 9.73
CA SER A 13 7.74 -5.21 10.04
C SER A 13 8.80 -4.65 9.08
N LEU A 14 8.41 -4.13 7.92
CA LEU A 14 9.34 -3.65 6.89
C LEU A 14 9.71 -2.18 7.13
N ALA A 15 10.92 -1.96 7.60
CA ALA A 15 11.48 -0.63 7.83
C ALA A 15 12.11 -0.08 6.54
N GLY A 16 11.96 1.23 6.31
CA GLY A 16 12.51 1.88 5.13
C GLY A 16 11.73 1.56 3.87
N GLU A 17 12.34 1.80 2.73
CA GLU A 17 11.75 1.64 1.41
C GLU A 17 12.18 0.32 0.78
N HIS A 18 11.23 -0.39 0.18
CA HIS A 18 11.43 -1.64 -0.52
C HIS A 18 10.78 -1.57 -1.90
N TYR A 19 11.46 -2.14 -2.88
CA TYR A 19 11.02 -2.18 -4.27
C TYR A 19 11.16 -3.60 -4.83
N ILE A 20 10.12 -4.11 -5.46
CA ILE A 20 10.10 -5.39 -6.17
C ILE A 20 9.73 -5.09 -7.62
N ASP A 21 10.63 -5.41 -8.52
CA ASP A 21 10.46 -5.24 -9.97
C ASP A 21 10.20 -6.60 -10.62
N PHE A 22 8.98 -6.81 -11.11
CA PHE A 22 8.60 -8.03 -11.81
C PHE A 22 8.95 -8.00 -13.31
N GLU A 23 9.44 -6.88 -13.81
CA GLU A 23 9.92 -6.74 -15.19
C GLU A 23 11.43 -7.00 -15.30
N ALA A 24 12.15 -7.05 -14.18
CA ALA A 24 13.56 -7.40 -14.13
C ALA A 24 13.76 -8.92 -13.99
N GLU A 25 14.82 -9.44 -14.65
CA GLU A 25 15.21 -10.84 -14.45
C GLU A 25 15.76 -11.09 -13.03
N PRO A 26 15.49 -12.25 -12.43
CA PRO A 26 14.83 -13.45 -13.00
C PRO A 26 13.30 -13.44 -12.94
N LEU A 27 12.66 -12.41 -12.38
CA LEU A 27 11.20 -12.39 -12.17
C LEU A 27 10.44 -12.19 -13.50
N ALA A 28 11.01 -11.47 -14.46
CA ALA A 28 10.36 -11.18 -15.74
C ALA A 28 10.00 -12.43 -16.53
N SER A 29 10.87 -13.44 -16.52
CA SER A 29 10.67 -14.71 -17.21
C SER A 29 10.01 -15.78 -16.35
N ALA A 30 9.80 -15.52 -15.05
CA ALA A 30 9.18 -16.48 -14.13
C ALA A 30 7.67 -16.58 -14.38
N GLY A 31 7.17 -17.75 -14.70
CA GLY A 31 5.72 -18.00 -14.78
C GLY A 31 5.03 -18.05 -13.42
N LEU A 32 5.79 -18.36 -12.37
CA LEU A 32 5.33 -18.42 -10.99
C LEU A 32 6.41 -17.82 -10.07
N VAL A 33 6.01 -16.93 -9.19
CA VAL A 33 6.89 -16.30 -8.19
C VAL A 33 6.44 -16.70 -6.79
N ALA A 34 7.34 -17.23 -5.98
CA ALA A 34 7.11 -17.57 -4.59
C ALA A 34 7.81 -16.58 -3.65
N ILE A 35 7.06 -16.02 -2.70
CA ILE A 35 7.61 -15.18 -1.63
C ILE A 35 7.88 -16.06 -0.41
N VAL A 36 9.16 -16.31 -0.12
CA VAL A 36 9.59 -17.17 0.97
C VAL A 36 10.38 -16.40 2.03
N GLY A 37 10.37 -16.88 3.26
CA GLY A 37 11.08 -16.26 4.38
C GLY A 37 10.58 -16.77 5.73
N LYS A 38 11.33 -16.46 6.78
CA LYS A 38 10.96 -16.79 8.17
C LYS A 38 9.66 -16.07 8.58
N THR A 39 8.98 -16.60 9.59
CA THR A 39 7.85 -15.89 10.24
C THR A 39 8.30 -14.51 10.71
N GLY A 40 7.50 -13.47 10.42
CA GLY A 40 7.84 -12.09 10.75
C GLY A 40 8.74 -11.38 9.74
N ALA A 41 9.20 -12.04 8.68
CA ALA A 41 10.07 -11.42 7.65
C ALA A 41 9.38 -10.39 6.76
N GLY A 42 8.07 -10.17 6.89
CA GLY A 42 7.34 -9.18 6.10
C GLY A 42 6.65 -9.72 4.84
N LYS A 43 6.58 -11.05 4.65
CA LYS A 43 5.90 -11.64 3.48
C LYS A 43 4.46 -11.16 3.32
N SER A 44 3.68 -11.25 4.39
CA SER A 44 2.28 -10.77 4.40
C SER A 44 2.19 -9.26 4.22
N THR A 45 3.19 -8.50 4.66
CA THR A 45 3.24 -7.04 4.50
C THR A 45 3.34 -6.64 3.03
N ILE A 46 4.02 -7.43 2.20
CA ILE A 46 4.07 -7.20 0.74
C ILE A 46 2.68 -7.36 0.12
N LEU A 47 1.93 -8.40 0.51
CA LEU A 47 0.55 -8.60 0.07
C LEU A 47 -0.39 -7.51 0.61
N ASP A 48 -0.21 -7.10 1.87
CA ASP A 48 -0.96 -5.99 2.46
C ASP A 48 -0.71 -4.69 1.68
N ALA A 49 0.52 -4.42 1.25
CA ALA A 49 0.86 -3.25 0.45
C ALA A 49 0.10 -3.23 -0.88
N MET A 50 -0.01 -4.37 -1.56
CA MET A 50 -0.84 -4.49 -2.78
C MET A 50 -2.31 -4.20 -2.49
N CYS A 51 -2.85 -4.78 -1.42
CA CYS A 51 -4.25 -4.59 -1.05
C CYS A 51 -4.54 -3.15 -0.63
N LEU A 52 -3.60 -2.48 0.05
CA LEU A 52 -3.71 -1.06 0.41
C LEU A 52 -3.75 -0.17 -0.84
N ALA A 53 -2.80 -0.35 -1.75
CA ALA A 53 -2.72 0.47 -2.97
C ALA A 53 -3.97 0.32 -3.84
N LEU A 54 -4.43 -0.93 -4.05
CA LEU A 54 -5.54 -1.22 -4.96
C LEU A 54 -6.92 -1.03 -4.28
N PHE A 55 -7.08 -1.42 -3.01
CA PHE A 55 -8.40 -1.55 -2.36
C PHE A 55 -8.55 -0.75 -1.07
N ASN A 56 -7.50 -0.08 -0.57
CA ASN A 56 -7.52 0.62 0.73
C ASN A 56 -7.95 -0.30 1.90
N GLN A 57 -7.60 -1.55 1.84
CA GLN A 57 -7.99 -2.57 2.82
C GLN A 57 -6.84 -3.53 3.10
N ILE A 58 -6.86 -4.11 4.30
CA ILE A 58 -6.02 -5.24 4.67
C ILE A 58 -6.97 -6.41 4.99
N PRO A 59 -7.18 -7.35 4.05
CA PRO A 59 -8.19 -8.40 4.20
C PRO A 59 -8.03 -9.25 5.47
N ARG A 60 -6.80 -9.52 5.89
CA ARG A 60 -6.51 -10.32 7.10
C ARG A 60 -6.92 -9.63 8.41
N LEU A 61 -7.19 -8.32 8.38
CA LEU A 61 -7.67 -7.56 9.55
C LEU A 61 -9.20 -7.52 9.64
N LYS A 62 -9.92 -7.98 8.61
CA LYS A 62 -11.38 -8.07 8.63
C LYS A 62 -11.83 -9.02 9.75
N GLY A 63 -12.78 -8.57 10.56
CA GLY A 63 -13.28 -9.33 11.72
C GLY A 63 -12.50 -9.13 13.01
N SER A 64 -11.50 -8.26 13.01
CA SER A 64 -10.82 -7.83 14.23
C SER A 64 -11.64 -6.71 14.89
N ASP A 65 -12.21 -7.00 16.07
CA ASP A 65 -13.09 -6.07 16.81
C ASP A 65 -12.36 -5.54 18.05
N GLY A 66 -11.35 -4.76 17.87
CA GLY A 66 -10.59 -4.21 18.97
C GLY A 66 -10.22 -2.75 18.75
N LYS A 67 -9.66 -2.15 19.80
CA LYS A 67 -9.10 -0.81 19.76
C LYS A 67 -7.64 -0.85 20.18
N LEU A 68 -6.83 -0.02 19.55
CA LEU A 68 -5.45 0.23 19.91
C LEU A 68 -5.31 1.71 20.28
N THR A 69 -4.45 1.98 21.25
CA THR A 69 -4.04 3.35 21.55
C THR A 69 -2.83 3.70 20.69
N ASP A 70 -2.96 4.75 19.90
CA ASP A 70 -1.86 5.28 19.10
C ASP A 70 -0.91 6.09 19.98
N ILE A 71 0.25 6.46 19.46
CA ILE A 71 1.32 7.15 20.18
C ILE A 71 0.88 8.54 20.68
N ASP A 72 -0.08 9.18 20.03
CA ASP A 72 -0.66 10.48 20.42
C ASP A 72 -1.81 10.34 21.43
N GLY A 73 -2.12 9.12 21.90
CA GLY A 73 -3.21 8.81 22.82
C GLY A 73 -4.58 8.62 22.15
N SER A 74 -4.70 8.81 20.85
CA SER A 74 -5.95 8.56 20.11
C SER A 74 -6.24 7.07 19.96
N GLU A 75 -7.51 6.71 19.82
CA GLU A 75 -7.92 5.35 19.57
C GLU A 75 -7.92 5.03 18.06
N LEU A 76 -7.39 3.86 17.71
CA LEU A 76 -7.47 3.26 16.38
C LEU A 76 -8.20 1.92 16.46
N LEU A 77 -9.09 1.66 15.51
CA LEU A 77 -9.69 0.33 15.36
C LEU A 77 -8.63 -0.65 14.86
N THR A 78 -8.61 -1.86 15.41
CA THR A 78 -7.64 -2.90 15.02
C THR A 78 -7.79 -3.35 13.56
N ASN A 79 -8.99 -3.19 12.97
CA ASN A 79 -9.26 -3.47 11.56
C ASN A 79 -8.95 -2.29 10.63
N SER A 80 -8.54 -1.14 11.17
CA SER A 80 -8.21 0.03 10.36
C SER A 80 -6.90 -0.18 9.58
N PRO A 81 -6.85 0.16 8.29
CA PRO A 81 -5.61 0.12 7.52
C PRO A 81 -4.54 1.07 8.05
N LEU A 82 -4.90 2.07 8.85
CA LEU A 82 -3.96 2.99 9.50
C LEU A 82 -3.00 2.29 10.48
N THR A 83 -3.40 1.14 11.02
CA THR A 83 -2.58 0.36 11.96
C THR A 83 -1.32 -0.24 11.33
N VAL A 84 -1.25 -0.25 10.00
CA VAL A 84 -0.10 -0.82 9.28
C VAL A 84 1.14 0.07 9.31
N LEU A 85 0.99 1.37 9.59
CA LEU A 85 2.15 2.25 9.70
C LEU A 85 3.11 1.75 10.77
N ARG A 86 4.38 1.55 10.37
CA ARG A 86 5.41 1.06 11.28
C ARG A 86 5.57 2.00 12.47
N ARG A 87 5.59 1.42 13.67
CA ARG A 87 5.83 2.18 14.91
C ARG A 87 7.17 2.90 14.84
N GLY A 88 7.22 4.13 15.34
CA GLY A 88 8.42 4.96 15.33
C GLY A 88 8.69 5.61 13.97
N THR A 89 7.71 5.63 13.05
CA THR A 89 7.80 6.32 11.76
C THR A 89 6.66 7.32 11.59
N ALA A 90 6.91 8.36 10.81
CA ALA A 90 5.93 9.44 10.56
C ALA A 90 5.28 9.35 9.18
N HIS A 91 5.79 8.49 8.29
CA HIS A 91 5.36 8.39 6.92
C HIS A 91 5.50 6.95 6.39
N GLY A 92 4.49 6.47 5.71
CA GLY A 92 4.51 5.20 5.02
C GLY A 92 3.65 5.24 3.76
N PHE A 93 3.96 4.40 2.79
CA PHE A 93 3.18 4.28 1.56
C PHE A 93 3.24 2.87 0.98
N ALA A 94 2.29 2.58 0.09
CA ALA A 94 2.27 1.43 -0.79
C ALA A 94 1.95 1.89 -2.21
N GLU A 95 2.68 1.38 -3.18
CA GLU A 95 2.49 1.62 -4.61
C GLU A 95 2.45 0.30 -5.36
N VAL A 96 1.57 0.23 -6.34
CA VAL A 96 1.50 -0.88 -7.30
C VAL A 96 1.45 -0.31 -8.70
N CYS A 97 2.43 -0.69 -9.52
CA CYS A 97 2.40 -0.44 -10.96
C CYS A 97 1.86 -1.69 -11.66
N PHE A 98 0.91 -1.51 -12.57
CA PHE A 98 0.27 -2.62 -13.26
C PHE A 98 -0.19 -2.24 -14.67
N VAL A 99 -0.34 -3.26 -15.53
CA VAL A 99 -1.02 -3.14 -16.82
C VAL A 99 -2.47 -3.61 -16.65
N ALA A 100 -3.41 -2.80 -17.11
CA ALA A 100 -4.84 -3.10 -17.07
C ALA A 100 -5.31 -3.81 -18.35
N GLN A 101 -6.62 -4.04 -18.50
CA GLN A 101 -7.19 -4.72 -19.66
C GLN A 101 -7.03 -3.91 -20.96
N ASP A 102 -6.99 -2.61 -20.87
CA ASP A 102 -6.78 -1.68 -21.99
C ASP A 102 -5.31 -1.57 -22.43
N GLN A 103 -4.43 -2.41 -21.90
CA GLN A 103 -2.99 -2.47 -22.16
C GLN A 103 -2.21 -1.20 -21.73
N LYS A 104 -2.83 -0.30 -20.99
CA LYS A 104 -2.14 0.86 -20.41
C LYS A 104 -1.53 0.54 -19.06
N GLN A 105 -0.48 1.26 -18.71
CA GLN A 105 0.19 1.17 -17.41
C GLN A 105 -0.39 2.19 -16.43
N TYR A 106 -0.65 1.73 -15.23
CA TYR A 106 -1.21 2.51 -14.14
C TYR A 106 -0.37 2.38 -12.87
N LEU A 107 -0.32 3.46 -12.10
CA LEU A 107 0.25 3.51 -10.77
C LEU A 107 -0.85 3.80 -9.76
N ALA A 108 -1.16 2.86 -8.89
CA ALA A 108 -2.01 3.06 -7.74
C ALA A 108 -1.14 3.31 -6.51
N ARG A 109 -1.42 4.39 -5.76
CA ARG A 109 -0.69 4.78 -4.55
C ARG A 109 -1.64 4.95 -3.36
N TRP A 110 -1.24 4.42 -2.24
CA TRP A 110 -1.80 4.61 -0.91
C TRP A 110 -0.72 5.21 -0.01
N GLU A 111 -1.05 6.22 0.77
CA GLU A 111 -0.08 6.93 1.60
C GLU A 111 -0.70 7.37 2.91
N ILE A 112 0.08 7.27 3.98
CA ILE A 112 -0.28 7.74 5.31
C ILE A 112 0.86 8.55 5.92
N LYS A 113 0.49 9.64 6.60
CA LYS A 113 1.41 10.53 7.30
C LYS A 113 0.93 10.84 8.69
N ARG A 114 1.87 11.15 9.60
CA ARG A 114 1.58 11.80 10.86
C ARG A 114 1.67 13.33 10.70
N ALA A 115 0.93 14.05 11.53
CA ALA A 115 0.92 15.50 11.52
C ALA A 115 2.35 16.08 11.60
N ARG A 116 2.65 17.02 10.70
CA ARG A 116 3.96 17.68 10.58
C ARG A 116 5.13 16.72 10.37
N GLU A 117 4.85 15.53 9.84
CA GLU A 117 5.83 14.43 9.70
C GLU A 117 6.56 14.13 11.04
N ASN A 118 5.88 14.34 12.15
CA ASN A 118 6.40 14.06 13.48
C ASN A 118 5.99 12.64 13.91
N VAL A 119 6.96 11.86 14.37
CA VAL A 119 6.77 10.48 14.83
C VAL A 119 5.71 10.38 15.93
N ASN A 120 5.59 11.40 16.79
CA ASN A 120 4.60 11.48 17.86
C ASN A 120 3.31 12.22 17.44
N GLY A 121 3.22 12.64 16.18
CA GLY A 121 2.08 13.36 15.67
C GLY A 121 0.88 12.46 15.43
N LYS A 122 -0.32 13.06 15.39
CA LYS A 122 -1.57 12.36 15.08
C LYS A 122 -1.55 11.83 13.65
N LEU A 123 -2.03 10.59 13.46
CA LEU A 123 -2.25 10.04 12.13
C LEU A 123 -3.26 10.89 11.34
N GLN A 124 -2.90 11.19 10.10
CA GLN A 124 -3.75 11.93 9.18
C GLN A 124 -4.61 10.96 8.34
N ASN A 125 -5.56 11.51 7.62
CA ASN A 125 -6.35 10.73 6.67
C ASN A 125 -5.48 10.13 5.59
N VAL A 126 -5.87 8.95 5.12
CA VAL A 126 -5.23 8.29 3.97
C VAL A 126 -5.29 9.19 2.74
N LEU A 127 -4.17 9.28 2.05
CA LEU A 127 -4.07 9.85 0.71
C LEU A 127 -4.02 8.71 -0.29
N ARG A 128 -4.75 8.84 -1.38
CA ARG A 128 -4.75 7.88 -2.49
C ARG A 128 -4.68 8.60 -3.81
N SER A 129 -4.02 7.96 -4.77
CA SER A 129 -4.04 8.41 -6.16
C SER A 129 -3.98 7.24 -7.12
N VAL A 130 -4.49 7.44 -8.32
CA VAL A 130 -4.26 6.58 -9.47
C VAL A 130 -3.85 7.42 -10.66
N THR A 131 -2.75 7.04 -11.28
CA THR A 131 -2.15 7.74 -12.41
C THR A 131 -2.06 6.78 -13.59
N CYS A 132 -2.48 7.22 -14.78
CA CYS A 132 -2.16 6.54 -16.02
C CYS A 132 -0.74 6.94 -16.43
N LEU A 133 0.21 6.01 -16.34
CA LEU A 133 1.61 6.28 -16.68
C LEU A 133 1.80 6.40 -18.19
N SER A 134 1.01 5.68 -18.99
CA SER A 134 1.08 5.75 -20.45
C SER A 134 0.71 7.13 -20.99
N ASP A 135 -0.23 7.80 -20.34
CA ASP A 135 -0.71 9.13 -20.74
C ASP A 135 -0.12 10.27 -19.88
N GLY A 136 0.54 9.93 -18.77
CA GLY A 136 1.09 10.91 -17.82
C GLY A 136 0.02 11.68 -17.03
N VAL A 137 -1.21 11.13 -16.92
CA VAL A 137 -2.37 11.83 -16.34
C VAL A 137 -2.75 11.22 -14.99
N VAL A 138 -2.92 12.07 -13.97
CA VAL A 138 -3.56 11.68 -12.70
C VAL A 138 -5.06 11.57 -12.93
N LEU A 139 -5.58 10.35 -12.82
CA LEU A 139 -7.01 10.07 -13.06
C LEU A 139 -7.87 10.39 -11.84
N ALA A 140 -7.34 10.14 -10.64
CA ALA A 140 -8.02 10.45 -9.39
C ALA A 140 -6.99 10.61 -8.24
N ASP A 141 -7.30 11.50 -7.29
CA ASP A 141 -6.48 11.81 -6.12
C ASP A 141 -7.28 11.86 -4.79
N LYS A 142 -8.56 11.48 -4.84
CA LYS A 142 -9.44 11.38 -3.67
C LYS A 142 -9.83 9.93 -3.43
N VAL A 143 -9.89 9.50 -2.17
CA VAL A 143 -10.11 8.10 -1.77
C VAL A 143 -11.26 7.43 -2.55
N LYS A 144 -12.45 8.03 -2.55
CA LYS A 144 -13.62 7.48 -3.25
C LYS A 144 -13.46 7.50 -4.78
N ALA A 145 -12.88 8.57 -5.33
CA ALA A 145 -12.66 8.68 -6.77
C ALA A 145 -11.66 7.64 -7.27
N VAL A 146 -10.59 7.37 -6.50
CA VAL A 146 -9.61 6.32 -6.80
C VAL A 146 -10.27 4.93 -6.80
N GLU A 147 -11.13 4.66 -5.81
CA GLU A 147 -11.87 3.39 -5.74
C GLU A 147 -12.74 3.18 -6.97
N THR A 148 -13.53 4.20 -7.35
CA THR A 148 -14.37 4.16 -8.56
C THR A 148 -13.52 3.97 -9.82
N GLN A 149 -12.41 4.69 -9.94
CA GLN A 149 -11.53 4.62 -11.11
C GLN A 149 -10.88 3.25 -11.24
N LEU A 150 -10.40 2.65 -10.14
CA LEU A 150 -9.79 1.32 -10.16
C LEU A 150 -10.79 0.20 -10.48
N GLN A 151 -12.08 0.40 -10.22
CA GLN A 151 -13.13 -0.55 -10.63
C GLN A 151 -13.44 -0.49 -12.13
N GLN A 152 -13.11 0.60 -12.80
CA GLN A 152 -13.37 0.82 -14.23
C GLN A 152 -12.18 0.42 -15.12
N ILE A 153 -11.00 0.29 -14.56
CA ILE A 153 -9.78 -0.13 -15.21
C ILE A 153 -9.66 -1.66 -15.17
#